data_bdbe1343c577d1c06d21d1f7ea75b04f
#
_entry.id   bdbe1343c577d1c06d21d1f7ea75b04f
#
_cell.length_a   1.000
_cell.length_b   1.000
_cell.length_c   1.000
_cell.angle_alpha   90.00
_cell.angle_beta   90.00
_cell.angle_gamma   90.00
#
_symmetry.space_group_name_H-M   'P 1'
#
loop_
_entity.id
_entity.type
_entity.pdbx_description
1 polymer ?
#
loop_
_entity_poly.entity_id
_entity_poly.type
_entity_poly.pdbx_seq_one_letter_code
_entity_poly.pdbx_strand_id
1 'polypeptide(L)'
;ALSREITQDNGQHLRGTLLLGAVRPDSTDAVLAARWQARSQGAGWAVTMDWPDAPARDWLALLAPGLPELTVARIDGLIGATAELQLPRGTLQLVPRVSGLAVGGLGTEAWAHARSSCGPHRAHDARGWLARAVLAAEDQRFYEHPGIDLAELQASLAHNQAQGGIRRGASTVTQQLAKLMVAGDERTLSRKLRELLYALEIEQTLGKARILQLYLNMAPWGETAEGQLVCGADAAARHYFGVPAARLTARQSVTLAAMLHNPRREAERWATQGSVSPDRLVWIAEQVRGVPGRQRRALVAVLRAEADSGVSEVVSPVLRATPAAAAMGLPDQRVASRP
;
A
#
# COMPACT_ATOMS: atom_id res chain seq x y z
N ALA A 1 12.49 14.40 26.39
CA ALA A 1 13.44 14.63 27.51
C ALA A 1 14.42 13.46 27.53
N LEU A 2 15.71 13.76 27.48
CA LEU A 2 16.79 12.77 27.64
C LEU A 2 17.13 12.70 29.13
N SER A 3 16.81 11.60 29.79
CA SER A 3 17.31 11.31 31.12
C SER A 3 18.56 10.43 31.00
N ARG A 4 19.63 10.83 31.68
CA ARG A 4 20.96 10.22 31.63
C ARG A 4 21.21 9.30 32.80
N GLU A 5 21.42 8.03 32.58
CA GLU A 5 22.44 7.27 33.27
C GLU A 5 23.39 6.69 32.23
N ILE A 6 24.54 7.27 32.05
CA ILE A 6 25.61 6.71 31.24
C ILE A 6 26.60 6.06 32.19
N THR A 7 26.66 4.75 32.21
CA THR A 7 27.73 4.03 32.93
C THR A 7 28.78 3.61 31.90
N GLN A 8 29.96 4.09 32.05
CA GLN A 8 31.13 3.74 31.22
C GLN A 8 31.91 2.63 31.91
N ASP A 9 32.12 1.53 31.23
CA ASP A 9 32.96 0.44 31.66
C ASP A 9 34.14 0.34 30.67
N ASN A 10 35.37 0.61 31.16
CA ASN A 10 36.64 0.54 30.42
C ASN A 10 36.71 1.19 29.03
N GLY A 11 35.91 2.21 28.73
CA GLY A 11 35.92 2.95 27.45
C GLY A 11 35.41 2.18 26.23
N GLN A 12 35.07 0.92 26.39
CA GLN A 12 34.60 0.04 25.27
C GLN A 12 33.10 -0.28 25.29
N HIS A 13 32.44 0.00 26.41
CA HIS A 13 31.04 -0.26 26.61
C HIS A 13 30.35 0.96 27.23
N LEU A 14 29.24 1.37 26.62
CA LEU A 14 28.36 2.41 27.12
C LEU A 14 26.95 1.82 27.25
N ARG A 15 26.22 2.21 28.26
CA ARG A 15 24.80 1.82 28.45
C ARG A 15 24.03 2.96 29.07
N GLY A 16 22.72 2.97 28.82
CA GLY A 16 21.85 3.98 29.40
C GLY A 16 20.38 3.73 29.08
N THR A 17 19.56 4.64 29.54
CA THR A 17 18.12 4.65 29.25
C THR A 17 17.75 5.92 28.52
N LEU A 18 16.98 5.78 27.44
CA LEU A 18 16.39 6.86 26.70
C LEU A 18 14.90 6.91 27.02
N LEU A 19 14.42 8.05 27.56
CA LEU A 19 12.99 8.28 27.83
C LEU A 19 12.38 9.06 26.68
N LEU A 20 11.30 8.51 26.11
CA LEU A 20 10.49 9.13 25.07
C LEU A 20 9.13 9.53 25.65
N GLY A 21 8.75 10.81 25.52
CA GLY A 21 7.50 11.35 26.05
C GLY A 21 7.69 12.72 26.68
N ALA A 22 6.59 13.37 27.06
CA ALA A 22 6.60 14.62 27.82
C ALA A 22 6.74 14.30 29.31
N VAL A 23 7.94 14.49 29.87
CA VAL A 23 8.13 14.44 31.32
C VAL A 23 7.70 15.78 31.88
N ARG A 24 6.42 15.92 32.25
CA ARG A 24 5.94 17.00 33.11
C ARG A 24 5.74 16.42 34.52
N PRO A 25 6.09 17.14 35.59
CA PRO A 25 5.99 16.61 36.95
C PRO A 25 4.59 16.15 37.36
N ASP A 26 3.54 16.72 36.72
CA ASP A 26 2.14 16.48 37.03
C ASP A 26 1.38 15.79 35.87
N SER A 27 2.06 15.25 34.87
CA SER A 27 1.39 14.62 33.71
C SER A 27 1.33 13.10 33.86
N THR A 28 0.17 12.53 33.57
CA THR A 28 -0.07 11.10 33.40
C THR A 28 0.32 10.62 31.98
N ASP A 29 1.04 11.46 31.22
CA ASP A 29 1.43 11.14 29.86
C ASP A 29 2.36 9.92 29.84
N ALA A 30 2.11 9.02 28.90
CA ALA A 30 2.88 7.81 28.73
C ALA A 30 4.35 8.14 28.44
N VAL A 31 5.25 7.53 29.19
CA VAL A 31 6.69 7.62 28.97
C VAL A 31 7.18 6.25 28.54
N LEU A 32 7.70 6.16 27.33
CA LEU A 32 8.34 4.95 26.84
C LEU A 32 9.84 5.00 27.12
N ALA A 33 10.35 3.99 27.79
CA ALA A 33 11.76 3.88 28.14
C ALA A 33 12.47 2.84 27.26
N ALA A 34 13.47 3.27 26.51
CA ALA A 34 14.35 2.37 25.77
C ALA A 34 15.65 2.16 26.57
N ARG A 35 16.06 0.92 26.72
CA ARG A 35 17.40 0.58 27.19
C ARG A 35 18.33 0.51 26.00
N TRP A 36 19.51 1.11 26.09
CA TRP A 36 20.50 1.06 25.04
C TRP A 36 21.85 0.64 25.55
N GLN A 37 22.61 -0.01 24.69
CA GLN A 37 24.01 -0.39 24.91
C GLN A 37 24.79 -0.08 23.64
N ALA A 38 25.99 0.46 23.80
CA ALA A 38 26.94 0.65 22.71
C ALA A 38 28.22 -0.08 23.02
N ARG A 39 28.73 -0.85 22.07
CA ARG A 39 29.99 -1.59 22.17
C ARG A 39 30.93 -1.15 21.06
N SER A 40 32.18 -0.87 21.41
CA SER A 40 33.22 -0.61 20.42
C SER A 40 33.56 -1.90 19.65
N GLN A 41 33.59 -1.80 18.32
CA GLN A 41 33.98 -2.90 17.42
C GLN A 41 35.00 -2.40 16.40
N GLY A 42 36.28 -2.62 16.66
CA GLY A 42 37.33 -2.09 15.79
C GLY A 42 37.31 -0.56 15.72
N ALA A 43 37.13 -0.02 14.50
CA ALA A 43 37.02 1.44 14.27
C ALA A 43 35.57 1.97 14.37
N GLY A 44 34.63 1.16 14.83
CA GLY A 44 33.20 1.50 14.86
C GLY A 44 32.52 1.17 16.17
N TRP A 45 31.20 1.31 16.17
CA TRP A 45 30.32 1.03 17.29
C TRP A 45 29.10 0.21 16.85
N ALA A 46 28.77 -0.81 17.64
CA ALA A 46 27.47 -1.46 17.58
C ALA A 46 26.60 -0.91 18.72
N VAL A 47 25.46 -0.31 18.37
CA VAL A 47 24.49 0.24 19.31
C VAL A 47 23.23 -0.60 19.26
N THR A 48 22.89 -1.23 20.38
CA THR A 48 21.62 -1.98 20.53
C THR A 48 20.66 -1.16 21.37
N MET A 49 19.42 -1.03 20.93
CA MET A 49 18.33 -0.42 21.69
C MET A 49 17.19 -1.42 21.85
N ASP A 50 16.63 -1.49 23.05
CA ASP A 50 15.48 -2.33 23.36
C ASP A 50 14.39 -1.47 23.99
N TRP A 51 13.26 -1.41 23.31
CA TRP A 51 12.00 -0.87 23.83
C TRP A 51 11.18 -2.05 24.34
N PRO A 52 10.98 -2.19 25.67
CA PRO A 52 10.13 -3.24 26.22
C PRO A 52 8.69 -3.10 25.72
N ASP A 53 7.94 -4.18 25.80
CA ASP A 53 6.55 -4.19 25.39
C ASP A 53 5.73 -3.22 26.25
N ALA A 54 5.03 -2.30 25.60
CA ALA A 54 4.19 -1.28 26.19
C ALA A 54 2.86 -1.20 25.46
N PRO A 55 1.78 -0.64 26.06
CA PRO A 55 0.48 -0.48 25.43
C PRO A 55 0.62 0.18 24.06
N ALA A 56 -0.02 -0.39 23.05
CA ALA A 56 0.01 0.15 21.69
C ALA A 56 -0.52 1.59 21.63
N ARG A 57 -1.50 1.90 22.47
CA ARG A 57 -2.04 3.26 22.61
C ARG A 57 -0.98 4.28 23.01
N ASP A 58 -0.05 3.92 23.90
CA ASP A 58 1.01 4.83 24.38
C ASP A 58 2.01 5.14 23.26
N TRP A 59 2.35 4.14 22.45
CA TRP A 59 3.17 4.33 21.25
C TRP A 59 2.52 5.28 20.26
N LEU A 60 1.21 5.10 20.01
CA LEU A 60 0.48 5.94 19.05
C LEU A 60 0.33 7.38 19.57
N ALA A 61 0.05 7.55 20.87
CA ALA A 61 -0.02 8.87 21.49
C ALA A 61 1.32 9.62 21.44
N LEU A 62 2.44 8.90 21.53
CA LEU A 62 3.78 9.47 21.38
C LEU A 62 4.10 9.85 19.95
N LEU A 63 3.79 8.97 18.98
CA LEU A 63 4.15 9.15 17.57
C LEU A 63 3.24 10.12 16.82
N ALA A 64 1.98 10.23 17.24
CA ALA A 64 0.99 11.10 16.63
C ALA A 64 0.02 11.69 17.68
N PRO A 65 0.48 12.57 18.58
CA PRO A 65 -0.31 13.06 19.72
C PRO A 65 -1.57 13.85 19.31
N GLY A 66 -1.62 14.34 18.05
CA GLY A 66 -2.77 15.07 17.52
C GLY A 66 -3.70 14.21 16.67
N LEU A 67 -3.59 12.89 16.69
CA LEU A 67 -4.43 12.01 15.88
C LEU A 67 -5.84 11.91 16.48
N PRO A 68 -6.90 12.44 15.81
CA PRO A 68 -8.26 12.46 16.37
C PRO A 68 -8.80 11.07 16.71
N GLU A 69 -8.40 10.05 15.96
CA GLU A 69 -8.81 8.67 16.17
C GLU A 69 -8.45 8.15 17.56
N LEU A 70 -7.39 8.66 18.19
CA LEU A 70 -6.98 8.27 19.54
C LEU A 70 -8.00 8.67 20.62
N THR A 71 -8.90 9.61 20.33
CA THR A 71 -9.94 10.04 21.28
C THR A 71 -11.13 9.08 21.30
N VAL A 72 -11.39 8.38 20.20
CA VAL A 72 -12.58 7.53 20.02
C VAL A 72 -12.24 6.05 19.92
N ALA A 73 -11.06 5.71 19.38
CA ALA A 73 -10.66 4.33 19.17
C ALA A 73 -10.34 3.62 20.51
N ARG A 74 -10.82 2.39 20.64
CA ARG A 74 -10.31 1.43 21.60
C ARG A 74 -9.13 0.72 20.94
N ILE A 75 -7.96 0.80 21.57
CA ILE A 75 -6.71 0.24 21.05
C ILE A 75 -6.15 -0.67 22.11
N ASP A 76 -6.13 -1.96 21.81
CA ASP A 76 -5.62 -3.02 22.67
C ASP A 76 -4.30 -3.57 22.11
N GLY A 77 -3.54 -4.27 22.94
CA GLY A 77 -2.30 -4.93 22.57
C GLY A 77 -1.04 -4.19 23.00
N LEU A 78 0.09 -4.85 22.78
CA LEU A 78 1.41 -4.39 23.17
C LEU A 78 2.32 -4.26 21.95
N ILE A 79 3.17 -3.25 21.97
CA ILE A 79 4.22 -3.01 20.99
C ILE A 79 5.54 -2.85 21.74
N GLY A 80 6.56 -3.53 21.27
CA GLY A 80 7.95 -3.36 21.64
C GLY A 80 8.84 -3.42 20.40
N ALA A 81 10.10 -3.10 20.56
CA ALA A 81 11.04 -3.19 19.45
C ALA A 81 12.47 -3.40 19.95
N THR A 82 13.29 -4.04 19.13
CA THR A 82 14.73 -4.06 19.29
C THR A 82 15.35 -3.45 18.03
N ALA A 83 16.31 -2.56 18.19
CA ALA A 83 17.07 -1.99 17.10
C ALA A 83 18.56 -2.21 17.30
N GLU A 84 19.27 -2.50 16.21
CA GLU A 84 20.73 -2.58 16.17
C GLU A 84 21.25 -1.63 15.09
N LEU A 85 22.14 -0.71 15.49
CA LEU A 85 22.77 0.27 14.61
C LEU A 85 24.27 0.04 14.57
N GLN A 86 24.81 -0.14 13.37
CA GLN A 86 26.26 -0.29 13.13
C GLN A 86 26.85 1.03 12.61
N LEU A 87 27.76 1.61 13.36
CA LEU A 87 28.46 2.86 13.00
C LEU A 87 29.92 2.56 12.61
N PRO A 88 30.49 3.27 11.62
CA PRO A 88 29.96 4.39 10.85
C PRO A 88 29.09 3.98 9.65
N ARG A 89 28.89 2.69 9.37
CA ARG A 89 28.15 2.21 8.19
C ARG A 89 26.69 2.69 8.14
N GLY A 90 26.11 3.07 9.28
CA GLY A 90 24.71 3.50 9.37
C GLY A 90 23.68 2.39 9.13
N THR A 91 24.09 1.11 9.19
CA THR A 91 23.17 -0.01 9.01
C THR A 91 22.28 -0.14 10.24
N LEU A 92 20.98 0.00 10.06
CA LEU A 92 19.97 -0.13 11.12
C LEU A 92 19.14 -1.40 10.89
N GLN A 93 19.14 -2.31 11.85
CA GLN A 93 18.23 -3.43 11.89
C GLN A 93 17.17 -3.16 12.96
N LEU A 94 15.88 -3.17 12.57
CA LEU A 94 14.75 -2.93 13.47
C LEU A 94 13.87 -4.19 13.47
N VAL A 95 13.60 -4.73 14.65
CA VAL A 95 12.76 -5.89 14.86
C VAL A 95 11.60 -5.48 15.78
N PRO A 96 10.42 -5.17 15.24
CA PRO A 96 9.23 -4.89 16.04
C PRO A 96 8.69 -6.19 16.66
N ARG A 97 8.16 -6.05 17.88
CA ARG A 97 7.36 -7.06 18.58
C ARG A 97 5.95 -6.51 18.73
N VAL A 98 4.95 -7.25 18.27
CA VAL A 98 3.55 -6.85 18.36
C VAL A 98 2.73 -8.04 18.85
N SER A 99 1.92 -7.84 19.87
CA SER A 99 1.07 -8.89 20.43
C SER A 99 -0.32 -8.35 20.77
N GLY A 100 -1.35 -9.12 20.41
CA GLY A 100 -2.76 -8.80 20.74
C GLY A 100 -3.27 -7.47 20.19
N LEU A 101 -2.64 -6.93 19.12
CA LEU A 101 -3.02 -5.64 18.58
C LEU A 101 -4.41 -5.70 17.94
N ALA A 102 -5.34 -4.93 18.48
CA ALA A 102 -6.71 -4.80 18.02
C ALA A 102 -7.18 -3.35 18.11
N VAL A 103 -8.03 -2.94 17.15
CA VAL A 103 -8.61 -1.60 17.10
C VAL A 103 -10.10 -1.72 16.88
N GLY A 104 -10.88 -0.90 17.59
CA GLY A 104 -12.33 -0.81 17.44
C GLY A 104 -12.84 0.58 17.78
N GLY A 105 -14.08 0.89 17.36
CA GLY A 105 -14.75 2.15 17.66
C GLY A 105 -14.51 3.25 16.61
N LEU A 106 -13.90 2.93 15.45
CA LEU A 106 -13.75 3.88 14.34
C LEU A 106 -14.97 3.88 13.39
N GLY A 107 -15.95 2.97 13.60
CA GLY A 107 -17.20 2.93 12.86
C GLY A 107 -17.11 2.30 11.48
N THR A 108 -16.11 1.45 11.25
CA THR A 108 -15.88 0.82 9.94
C THR A 108 -16.91 -0.25 9.58
N GLU A 109 -17.78 -0.68 10.51
CA GLU A 109 -18.91 -1.57 10.25
C GLU A 109 -19.83 -1.02 9.15
N ALA A 110 -19.98 0.30 9.08
CA ALA A 110 -20.76 0.97 8.03
C ALA A 110 -20.21 0.69 6.63
N TRP A 111 -18.93 0.37 6.49
CA TRP A 111 -18.30 0.08 5.20
C TRP A 111 -18.68 -1.29 4.64
N ALA A 112 -19.31 -2.14 5.44
CA ALA A 112 -19.89 -3.38 4.93
C ALA A 112 -20.90 -3.12 3.78
N HIS A 113 -21.56 -1.97 3.81
CA HIS A 113 -22.53 -1.53 2.80
C HIS A 113 -22.02 -0.40 1.92
N ALA A 114 -20.76 0.03 2.08
CA ALA A 114 -20.18 1.10 1.29
C ALA A 114 -20.22 0.77 -0.20
N ARG A 115 -20.56 1.79 -0.98
CA ARG A 115 -20.51 1.74 -2.44
C ARG A 115 -19.30 2.57 -2.90
N SER A 116 -18.69 2.12 -3.98
CA SER A 116 -17.59 2.86 -4.60
C SER A 116 -18.10 4.18 -5.18
N SER A 117 -17.37 5.26 -4.95
CA SER A 117 -17.53 6.52 -5.68
C SER A 117 -17.08 6.41 -7.15
N CYS A 118 -16.41 5.32 -7.50
CA CYS A 118 -15.86 5.05 -8.83
C CYS A 118 -16.87 4.45 -9.81
N GLY A 119 -18.16 4.49 -9.52
CA GLY A 119 -19.22 3.93 -10.37
C GLY A 119 -19.95 2.75 -9.74
N PRO A 120 -20.75 2.01 -10.52
CA PRO A 120 -21.53 0.90 -10.00
C PRO A 120 -20.64 -0.18 -9.38
N HIS A 121 -20.98 -0.60 -8.16
CA HIS A 121 -20.32 -1.72 -7.51
C HIS A 121 -20.46 -3.00 -8.34
N ARG A 122 -19.36 -3.70 -8.59
CA ARG A 122 -19.30 -4.96 -9.32
C ARG A 122 -18.82 -6.07 -8.40
N ALA A 123 -19.44 -7.23 -8.51
CA ALA A 123 -18.92 -8.44 -7.88
C ALA A 123 -17.71 -8.96 -8.70
N HIS A 124 -16.60 -9.17 -8.05
CA HIS A 124 -15.40 -9.73 -8.64
C HIS A 124 -15.14 -11.13 -8.07
N ASP A 125 -14.75 -12.07 -8.93
CA ASP A 125 -14.34 -13.39 -8.47
C ASP A 125 -13.00 -13.31 -7.68
N ALA A 126 -13.07 -13.49 -6.37
CA ALA A 126 -11.92 -13.48 -5.49
C ALA A 126 -10.89 -14.59 -5.80
N ARG A 127 -11.30 -15.63 -6.55
CA ARG A 127 -10.45 -16.74 -6.99
C ARG A 127 -10.00 -16.60 -8.44
N GLY A 128 -10.55 -15.62 -9.17
CA GLY A 128 -10.23 -15.34 -10.57
C GLY A 128 -8.83 -14.74 -10.73
N TRP A 129 -8.36 -14.73 -11.97
CA TRP A 129 -7.03 -14.23 -12.32
C TRP A 129 -6.79 -12.80 -11.90
N LEU A 130 -7.77 -11.89 -12.05
CA LEU A 130 -7.61 -10.50 -11.69
C LEU A 130 -7.31 -10.33 -10.18
N ALA A 131 -8.16 -10.90 -9.32
CA ALA A 131 -7.97 -10.81 -7.88
C ALA A 131 -6.63 -11.44 -7.44
N ARG A 132 -6.28 -12.59 -8.00
CA ARG A 132 -5.02 -13.28 -7.71
C ARG A 132 -3.80 -12.51 -8.20
N ALA A 133 -3.87 -11.88 -9.38
CA ALA A 133 -2.79 -11.06 -9.90
C ALA A 133 -2.61 -9.77 -9.08
N VAL A 134 -3.71 -9.13 -8.65
CA VAL A 134 -3.67 -7.96 -7.78
C VAL A 134 -3.02 -8.31 -6.44
N LEU A 135 -3.41 -9.41 -5.81
CA LEU A 135 -2.78 -9.86 -4.56
C LEU A 135 -1.31 -10.23 -4.76
N ALA A 136 -0.95 -10.86 -5.87
CA ALA A 136 0.44 -11.16 -6.19
C ALA A 136 1.30 -9.89 -6.37
N ALA A 137 0.71 -8.82 -6.90
CA ALA A 137 1.38 -7.55 -7.17
C ALA A 137 1.55 -6.69 -5.91
N GLU A 138 0.53 -6.67 -5.03
CA GLU A 138 0.40 -5.70 -3.96
C GLU A 138 0.51 -6.30 -2.55
N ASP A 139 0.11 -7.59 -2.38
CA ASP A 139 0.00 -8.17 -1.03
C ASP A 139 -0.05 -9.71 -1.10
N GLN A 140 1.10 -10.35 -1.30
CA GLN A 140 1.20 -11.80 -1.49
C GLN A 140 0.71 -12.62 -0.30
N ARG A 141 0.75 -12.03 0.88
CA ARG A 141 0.35 -12.66 2.15
C ARG A 141 -0.98 -12.14 2.69
N PHE A 142 -1.81 -11.54 1.83
CA PHE A 142 -3.09 -10.92 2.18
C PHE A 142 -3.95 -11.75 3.14
N TYR A 143 -4.02 -13.06 2.96
CA TYR A 143 -4.83 -13.96 3.80
C TYR A 143 -4.14 -14.40 5.10
N GLU A 144 -2.88 -14.02 5.32
CA GLU A 144 -2.05 -14.51 6.43
C GLU A 144 -1.89 -13.48 7.56
N HIS A 145 -2.17 -12.21 7.29
CA HIS A 145 -1.95 -11.11 8.25
C HIS A 145 -3.26 -10.39 8.61
N PRO A 146 -3.35 -9.76 9.80
CA PRO A 146 -4.53 -9.03 10.27
C PRO A 146 -4.53 -7.54 9.86
N GLY A 147 -4.27 -7.22 8.59
CA GLY A 147 -4.23 -5.86 8.06
C GLY A 147 -2.83 -5.24 7.96
N ILE A 148 -1.87 -5.77 8.71
CA ILE A 148 -0.46 -5.37 8.67
C ILE A 148 0.38 -6.61 8.49
N ASP A 149 1.28 -6.61 7.51
CA ASP A 149 2.28 -7.65 7.32
C ASP A 149 3.62 -7.24 7.94
N LEU A 150 3.85 -7.64 9.19
CA LEU A 150 5.09 -7.32 9.90
C LEU A 150 6.32 -7.99 9.27
N ALA A 151 6.18 -9.18 8.71
CA ALA A 151 7.28 -9.87 8.05
C ALA A 151 7.68 -9.17 6.75
N GLU A 152 6.69 -8.72 5.96
CA GLU A 152 6.94 -7.92 4.77
C GLU A 152 7.53 -6.54 5.11
N LEU A 153 7.08 -5.93 6.21
CA LEU A 153 7.65 -4.67 6.71
C LEU A 153 9.14 -4.82 7.04
N GLN A 154 9.52 -5.87 7.78
CA GLN A 154 10.91 -6.17 8.11
C GLN A 154 11.74 -6.44 6.85
N ALA A 155 11.24 -7.27 5.92
CA ALA A 155 11.91 -7.58 4.67
C ALA A 155 12.14 -6.34 3.80
N SER A 156 11.12 -5.45 3.74
CA SER A 156 11.20 -4.20 2.99
C SER A 156 12.20 -3.21 3.61
N LEU A 157 12.24 -3.10 4.94
CA LEU A 157 13.23 -2.27 5.64
C LEU A 157 14.65 -2.73 5.33
N ALA A 158 14.93 -4.03 5.47
CA ALA A 158 16.24 -4.61 5.18
C ALA A 158 16.65 -4.41 3.71
N HIS A 159 15.73 -4.64 2.77
CA HIS A 159 15.98 -4.43 1.35
C HIS A 159 16.28 -2.96 1.02
N ASN A 160 15.46 -2.04 1.53
CA ASN A 160 15.61 -0.60 1.27
C ASN A 160 16.92 -0.04 1.85
N GLN A 161 17.36 -0.55 2.99
CA GLN A 161 18.67 -0.20 3.55
C GLN A 161 19.82 -0.69 2.67
N ALA A 162 19.76 -1.94 2.21
CA ALA A 162 20.78 -2.51 1.32
C ALA A 162 20.90 -1.75 -0.01
N GLN A 163 19.80 -1.18 -0.50
CA GLN A 163 19.76 -0.43 -1.76
C GLN A 163 19.96 1.08 -1.62
N GLY A 164 20.13 1.58 -0.40
CA GLY A 164 20.34 3.02 -0.13
C GLY A 164 19.14 3.91 -0.46
N GLY A 165 17.92 3.38 -0.44
CA GLY A 165 16.69 4.14 -0.71
C GLY A 165 15.42 3.31 -0.68
N ILE A 166 14.26 3.99 -0.72
CA ILE A 166 12.96 3.31 -0.71
C ILE A 166 12.69 2.70 -2.09
N ARG A 167 12.89 1.39 -2.21
CA ARG A 167 12.67 0.61 -3.43
C ARG A 167 11.48 -0.34 -3.33
N ARG A 168 11.22 -0.85 -2.13
CA ARG A 168 10.17 -1.84 -1.84
C ARG A 168 9.19 -1.27 -0.83
N GLY A 169 7.89 -1.31 -1.16
CA GLY A 169 6.79 -0.95 -0.25
C GLY A 169 6.38 -2.14 0.61
N ALA A 170 5.81 -1.86 1.78
CA ALA A 170 5.27 -2.86 2.71
C ALA A 170 3.80 -2.56 3.08
N SER A 171 3.10 -1.77 2.26
CA SER A 171 1.68 -1.48 2.50
C SER A 171 0.80 -2.61 2.00
N THR A 172 -0.08 -3.12 2.85
CA THR A 172 -1.04 -4.16 2.51
C THR A 172 -2.22 -3.61 1.69
N VAL A 173 -2.97 -4.49 1.01
CA VAL A 173 -4.23 -4.14 0.33
C VAL A 173 -5.21 -3.49 1.31
N THR A 174 -5.26 -3.97 2.56
CA THR A 174 -6.11 -3.43 3.61
C THR A 174 -5.72 -1.98 3.98
N GLN A 175 -4.44 -1.68 4.10
CA GLN A 175 -3.95 -0.31 4.32
C GLN A 175 -4.21 0.60 3.12
N GLN A 176 -4.09 0.08 1.90
CA GLN A 176 -4.43 0.83 0.70
C GLN A 176 -5.93 1.14 0.63
N LEU A 177 -6.79 0.17 1.00
CA LEU A 177 -8.23 0.42 1.11
C LEU A 177 -8.54 1.49 2.18
N ALA A 178 -7.94 1.38 3.37
CA ALA A 178 -8.09 2.39 4.42
C ALA A 178 -7.71 3.79 3.90
N LYS A 179 -6.60 3.92 3.18
CA LYS A 179 -6.20 5.17 2.53
C LYS A 179 -7.27 5.70 1.57
N LEU A 180 -7.88 4.85 0.75
CA LEU A 180 -8.93 5.24 -0.21
C LEU A 180 -10.22 5.67 0.48
N MET A 181 -10.53 5.11 1.64
CA MET A 181 -11.78 5.35 2.37
C MET A 181 -11.73 6.55 3.32
N VAL A 182 -10.57 6.79 3.95
CA VAL A 182 -10.45 7.79 5.03
C VAL A 182 -9.83 9.10 4.56
N ALA A 183 -9.35 9.15 3.34
CA ALA A 183 -8.76 10.28 2.60
C ALA A 183 -7.80 11.23 3.36
N GLY A 184 -6.85 11.69 2.62
CA GLY A 184 -5.84 12.69 2.95
C GLY A 184 -4.64 12.43 2.06
N ASP A 185 -4.31 13.38 1.18
CA ASP A 185 -3.17 13.26 0.27
C ASP A 185 -1.84 13.57 0.95
N GLU A 186 -1.87 13.98 2.22
CA GLU A 186 -0.69 14.35 2.98
C GLU A 186 0.21 13.12 3.22
N ARG A 187 1.49 13.25 2.90
CA ARG A 187 2.50 12.21 3.17
C ARG A 187 3.10 12.42 4.57
N THR A 188 2.30 12.22 5.60
CA THR A 188 2.69 12.38 7.00
C THR A 188 2.71 11.06 7.75
N LEU A 189 3.46 11.02 8.85
CA LEU A 189 3.44 9.89 9.78
C LEU A 189 2.03 9.68 10.37
N SER A 190 1.36 10.77 10.74
CA SER A 190 0.00 10.73 11.29
C SER A 190 -0.98 10.07 10.32
N ARG A 191 -0.89 10.40 9.01
CA ARG A 191 -1.71 9.72 7.99
C ARG A 191 -1.40 8.22 7.93
N LYS A 192 -0.12 7.83 7.99
CA LYS A 192 0.25 6.42 7.94
C LYS A 192 -0.22 5.64 9.16
N LEU A 193 -0.22 6.27 10.33
CA LEU A 193 -0.78 5.69 11.55
C LEU A 193 -2.31 5.60 11.50
N ARG A 194 -2.98 6.59 10.90
CA ARG A 194 -4.42 6.54 10.63
C ARG A 194 -4.77 5.35 9.72
N GLU A 195 -4.07 5.20 8.58
CA GLU A 195 -4.24 4.04 7.68
C GLU A 195 -4.09 2.72 8.43
N LEU A 196 -3.13 2.66 9.36
CA LEU A 196 -2.87 1.49 10.18
C LEU A 196 -4.04 1.16 11.11
N LEU A 197 -4.56 2.15 11.84
CA LEU A 197 -5.68 1.98 12.77
C LEU A 197 -6.93 1.48 12.03
N TYR A 198 -7.27 2.14 10.92
CA TYR A 198 -8.40 1.72 10.09
C TYR A 198 -8.18 0.34 9.48
N ALA A 199 -6.97 0.02 9.02
CA ALA A 199 -6.67 -1.30 8.47
C ALA A 199 -6.89 -2.42 9.49
N LEU A 200 -6.50 -2.21 10.75
CA LEU A 200 -6.72 -3.19 11.82
C LEU A 200 -8.21 -3.38 12.12
N GLU A 201 -9.00 -2.30 12.15
CA GLU A 201 -10.42 -2.41 12.44
C GLU A 201 -11.20 -3.04 11.27
N ILE A 202 -10.96 -2.64 10.02
CA ILE A 202 -11.68 -3.20 8.87
C ILE A 202 -11.40 -4.68 8.65
N GLU A 203 -10.26 -5.21 9.07
CA GLU A 203 -10.03 -6.65 9.06
C GLU A 203 -10.98 -7.41 9.98
N GLN A 204 -11.30 -6.84 11.12
CA GLN A 204 -12.21 -7.44 12.10
C GLN A 204 -13.68 -7.24 11.70
N THR A 205 -14.03 -6.07 11.14
CA THR A 205 -15.41 -5.69 10.84
C THR A 205 -15.89 -6.18 9.46
N LEU A 206 -15.01 -6.18 8.45
CA LEU A 206 -15.37 -6.52 7.06
C LEU A 206 -14.90 -7.91 6.64
N GLY A 207 -13.74 -8.33 7.11
CA GLY A 207 -13.07 -9.56 6.68
C GLY A 207 -12.50 -9.50 5.26
N LYS A 208 -11.60 -10.43 4.95
CA LYS A 208 -10.80 -10.46 3.71
C LYS A 208 -11.60 -10.38 2.41
N ALA A 209 -12.72 -11.10 2.34
CA ALA A 209 -13.52 -11.14 1.13
C ALA A 209 -14.12 -9.77 0.80
N ARG A 210 -14.66 -9.06 1.80
CA ARG A 210 -15.25 -7.73 1.60
C ARG A 210 -14.18 -6.69 1.33
N ILE A 211 -13.06 -6.73 2.04
CA ILE A 211 -11.90 -5.85 1.81
C ILE A 211 -11.44 -5.94 0.36
N LEU A 212 -11.21 -7.14 -0.17
CA LEU A 212 -10.78 -7.34 -1.55
C LEU A 212 -11.82 -6.83 -2.56
N GLN A 213 -13.12 -7.06 -2.31
CA GLN A 213 -14.20 -6.54 -3.16
C GLN A 213 -14.21 -5.01 -3.19
N LEU A 214 -14.09 -4.36 -2.05
CA LEU A 214 -14.04 -2.89 -1.98
C LEU A 214 -12.79 -2.36 -2.68
N TYR A 215 -11.63 -2.95 -2.42
CA TYR A 215 -10.39 -2.55 -3.07
C TYR A 215 -10.48 -2.63 -4.59
N LEU A 216 -10.93 -3.75 -5.14
CA LEU A 216 -11.10 -3.92 -6.60
C LEU A 216 -12.10 -2.95 -7.21
N ASN A 217 -13.08 -2.45 -6.44
CA ASN A 217 -14.05 -1.46 -6.91
C ASN A 217 -13.57 0.00 -6.75
N MET A 218 -12.48 0.25 -6.01
CA MET A 218 -12.06 1.61 -5.64
C MET A 218 -10.63 1.95 -6.03
N ALA A 219 -9.78 0.94 -6.24
CA ALA A 219 -8.39 1.18 -6.59
C ALA A 219 -8.27 2.02 -7.87
N PRO A 220 -7.29 2.96 -7.93
CA PRO A 220 -7.02 3.76 -9.12
C PRO A 220 -6.15 2.97 -10.11
N TRP A 221 -6.47 3.07 -11.40
CA TRP A 221 -5.70 2.49 -12.50
C TRP A 221 -5.15 3.55 -13.49
N GLY A 222 -5.02 4.80 -13.07
CA GLY A 222 -4.53 5.90 -13.89
C GLY A 222 -5.61 6.88 -14.27
N GLU A 223 -5.36 7.65 -15.32
CA GLU A 223 -6.23 8.70 -15.81
C GLU A 223 -6.47 8.53 -17.31
N THR A 224 -7.63 8.95 -17.81
CA THR A 224 -7.91 9.03 -19.24
C THR A 224 -7.14 10.19 -19.87
N ALA A 225 -7.16 10.30 -21.19
CA ALA A 225 -6.56 11.43 -21.92
C ALA A 225 -7.15 12.80 -21.52
N GLU A 226 -8.40 12.79 -21.05
CA GLU A 226 -9.14 13.96 -20.57
C GLU A 226 -8.88 14.26 -19.08
N GLY A 227 -7.97 13.51 -18.42
CA GLY A 227 -7.63 13.66 -17.01
C GLY A 227 -8.64 13.09 -16.03
N GLN A 228 -9.57 12.23 -16.48
CA GLN A 228 -10.54 11.57 -15.61
C GLN A 228 -9.89 10.34 -14.96
N LEU A 229 -10.08 10.20 -13.65
CA LEU A 229 -9.56 9.06 -12.91
C LEU A 229 -10.22 7.75 -13.38
N VAL A 230 -9.43 6.79 -13.82
CA VAL A 230 -9.85 5.42 -14.09
C VAL A 230 -9.81 4.67 -12.78
N CYS A 231 -10.96 4.53 -12.11
CA CYS A 231 -11.02 3.85 -10.84
C CYS A 231 -12.01 2.69 -10.82
N GLY A 232 -11.62 1.62 -10.12
CA GLY A 232 -12.32 0.35 -10.13
C GLY A 232 -11.94 -0.57 -11.30
N ALA A 233 -11.82 -1.85 -10.99
CA ALA A 233 -11.33 -2.88 -11.92
C ALA A 233 -12.19 -3.03 -13.19
N ASP A 234 -13.52 -2.86 -13.09
CA ASP A 234 -14.40 -2.96 -14.27
C ASP A 234 -14.22 -1.76 -15.21
N ALA A 235 -14.05 -0.55 -14.65
CA ALA A 235 -13.74 0.64 -15.44
C ALA A 235 -12.38 0.51 -16.12
N ALA A 236 -11.37 0.05 -15.39
CA ALA A 236 -10.03 -0.20 -15.93
C ALA A 236 -10.05 -1.25 -17.06
N ALA A 237 -10.74 -2.37 -16.86
CA ALA A 237 -10.85 -3.42 -17.87
C ALA A 237 -11.51 -2.91 -19.17
N ARG A 238 -12.54 -2.07 -19.04
CA ARG A 238 -13.20 -1.45 -20.21
C ARG A 238 -12.30 -0.41 -20.88
N HIS A 239 -11.63 0.41 -20.08
CA HIS A 239 -10.76 1.47 -20.59
C HIS A 239 -9.56 0.90 -21.37
N TYR A 240 -8.84 -0.06 -20.78
CA TYR A 240 -7.62 -0.58 -21.39
C TYR A 240 -7.86 -1.71 -22.41
N PHE A 241 -8.92 -2.49 -22.26
CA PHE A 241 -9.14 -3.71 -23.06
C PHE A 241 -10.51 -3.79 -23.74
N GLY A 242 -11.42 -2.84 -23.50
CA GLY A 242 -12.76 -2.85 -24.11
C GLY A 242 -13.69 -3.95 -23.59
N VAL A 243 -13.34 -4.66 -22.51
CA VAL A 243 -14.11 -5.78 -21.96
C VAL A 243 -14.44 -5.56 -20.49
N PRO A 244 -15.53 -6.14 -19.95
CA PRO A 244 -15.79 -6.11 -18.53
C PRO A 244 -14.74 -6.93 -17.76
N ALA A 245 -14.49 -6.58 -16.49
CA ALA A 245 -13.47 -7.27 -15.66
C ALA A 245 -13.68 -8.79 -15.58
N ALA A 246 -14.92 -9.27 -15.62
CA ALA A 246 -15.23 -10.69 -15.60
C ALA A 246 -14.78 -11.46 -16.87
N ARG A 247 -14.43 -10.77 -17.94
CA ARG A 247 -13.95 -11.36 -19.21
C ARG A 247 -12.46 -11.16 -19.46
N LEU A 248 -11.73 -10.63 -18.49
CA LEU A 248 -10.28 -10.47 -18.62
C LEU A 248 -9.58 -11.82 -18.78
N THR A 249 -8.68 -11.91 -19.73
CA THR A 249 -7.73 -13.03 -19.83
C THR A 249 -6.73 -13.01 -18.69
N ALA A 250 -5.98 -14.09 -18.49
CA ALA A 250 -4.90 -14.17 -17.51
C ALA A 250 -3.86 -13.06 -17.75
N ARG A 251 -3.45 -12.82 -19.01
CA ARG A 251 -2.52 -11.77 -19.41
C ARG A 251 -3.05 -10.37 -19.06
N GLN A 252 -4.28 -10.06 -19.49
CA GLN A 252 -4.93 -8.77 -19.19
C GLN A 252 -5.04 -8.53 -17.68
N SER A 253 -5.35 -9.57 -16.91
CA SER A 253 -5.42 -9.50 -15.45
C SER A 253 -4.07 -9.14 -14.81
N VAL A 254 -2.99 -9.76 -15.27
CA VAL A 254 -1.63 -9.46 -14.83
C VAL A 254 -1.21 -8.05 -15.27
N THR A 255 -1.60 -7.61 -16.46
CA THR A 255 -1.35 -6.24 -16.94
C THR A 255 -2.02 -5.19 -16.06
N LEU A 256 -3.30 -5.34 -15.73
CA LEU A 256 -3.98 -4.43 -14.79
C LEU A 256 -3.31 -4.43 -13.42
N ALA A 257 -2.93 -5.60 -12.90
CA ALA A 257 -2.24 -5.70 -11.62
C ALA A 257 -0.89 -4.98 -11.64
N ALA A 258 -0.16 -5.03 -12.77
CA ALA A 258 1.11 -4.34 -12.92
C ALA A 258 0.98 -2.81 -12.88
N MET A 259 -0.15 -2.26 -13.28
CA MET A 259 -0.41 -0.82 -13.28
C MET A 259 -0.58 -0.25 -11.88
N LEU A 260 -1.03 -1.03 -10.89
CA LEU A 260 -1.30 -0.55 -9.52
C LEU A 260 -0.06 0.00 -8.81
N HIS A 261 1.12 -0.45 -9.15
CA HIS A 261 2.37 0.02 -8.54
C HIS A 261 2.56 1.54 -8.67
N ASN A 262 2.28 2.08 -9.86
CA ASN A 262 2.27 3.52 -10.12
C ASN A 262 1.26 3.80 -11.24
N PRO A 263 -0.04 3.91 -10.91
CA PRO A 263 -1.11 3.96 -11.90
C PRO A 263 -0.96 5.06 -12.94
N ARG A 264 -0.51 6.25 -12.53
CA ARG A 264 -0.30 7.38 -13.44
C ARG A 264 0.81 7.10 -14.44
N ARG A 265 1.97 6.67 -13.96
CA ARG A 265 3.12 6.38 -14.83
C ARG A 265 2.85 5.22 -15.79
N GLU A 266 2.17 4.18 -15.31
CA GLU A 266 1.86 3.03 -16.14
C GLU A 266 0.74 3.35 -17.16
N ALA A 267 -0.20 4.24 -16.85
CA ALA A 267 -1.16 4.77 -17.81
C ALA A 267 -0.49 5.61 -18.90
N GLU A 268 0.46 6.48 -18.54
CA GLU A 268 1.28 7.24 -19.50
C GLU A 268 2.10 6.31 -20.40
N ARG A 269 2.70 5.26 -19.82
CA ARG A 269 3.42 4.24 -20.59
C ARG A 269 2.49 3.49 -21.53
N TRP A 270 1.32 3.10 -21.05
CA TRP A 270 0.31 2.44 -21.89
C TRP A 270 -0.11 3.32 -23.05
N ALA A 271 -0.37 4.59 -22.82
CA ALA A 271 -0.77 5.54 -23.87
C ALA A 271 0.32 5.72 -24.96
N THR A 272 1.60 5.67 -24.56
CA THR A 272 2.74 5.91 -25.47
C THR A 272 3.29 4.64 -26.11
N GLN A 273 3.27 3.51 -25.39
CA GLN A 273 3.93 2.26 -25.81
C GLN A 273 2.95 1.09 -26.01
N GLY A 274 1.68 1.24 -25.62
CA GLY A 274 0.68 0.16 -25.65
C GLY A 274 0.98 -1.01 -24.69
N SER A 275 1.90 -0.82 -23.73
CA SER A 275 2.35 -1.88 -22.83
C SER A 275 2.73 -1.30 -21.46
N VAL A 276 2.79 -2.17 -20.46
CA VAL A 276 3.39 -1.91 -19.14
C VAL A 276 4.79 -2.55 -19.06
N SER A 277 5.51 -2.37 -17.93
CA SER A 277 6.84 -2.95 -17.76
C SER A 277 6.85 -4.47 -17.97
N PRO A 278 7.58 -5.02 -18.96
CA PRO A 278 7.65 -6.46 -19.21
C PRO A 278 8.16 -7.26 -18.02
N ASP A 279 9.23 -6.78 -17.37
CA ASP A 279 9.81 -7.44 -16.18
C ASP A 279 8.80 -7.55 -15.05
N ARG A 280 7.97 -6.50 -14.88
CA ARG A 280 6.92 -6.51 -13.84
C ARG A 280 5.81 -7.50 -14.18
N LEU A 281 5.44 -7.64 -15.44
CA LEU A 281 4.47 -8.65 -15.90
C LEU A 281 4.96 -10.06 -15.57
N VAL A 282 6.21 -10.36 -15.92
CA VAL A 282 6.85 -11.65 -15.64
C VAL A 282 6.84 -11.91 -14.14
N TRP A 283 7.35 -10.94 -13.36
CA TRP A 283 7.43 -11.07 -11.92
C TRP A 283 6.06 -11.35 -11.29
N ILE A 284 5.01 -10.58 -11.63
CA ILE A 284 3.66 -10.81 -11.10
C ILE A 284 3.14 -12.19 -11.50
N ALA A 285 3.26 -12.58 -12.78
CA ALA A 285 2.78 -13.86 -13.26
C ALA A 285 3.42 -15.05 -12.52
N GLU A 286 4.70 -14.93 -12.15
CA GLU A 286 5.41 -15.91 -11.32
C GLU A 286 4.88 -16.00 -9.90
N GLN A 287 4.48 -14.87 -9.33
CA GLN A 287 3.97 -14.79 -7.95
C GLN A 287 2.50 -15.19 -7.81
N VAL A 288 1.71 -15.19 -8.91
CA VAL A 288 0.29 -15.56 -8.85
C VAL A 288 0.12 -16.98 -8.29
N ARG A 289 -0.68 -17.10 -7.24
CA ARG A 289 -1.02 -18.35 -6.58
C ARG A 289 -2.51 -18.65 -6.66
N GLY A 290 -2.90 -19.92 -6.49
CA GLY A 290 -4.30 -20.33 -6.46
C GLY A 290 -4.99 -20.33 -7.84
N VAL A 291 -4.21 -20.34 -8.93
CA VAL A 291 -4.64 -20.52 -10.32
C VAL A 291 -4.09 -21.84 -10.87
N PRO A 292 -4.68 -22.40 -11.97
CA PRO A 292 -4.17 -23.64 -12.54
C PRO A 292 -2.69 -23.52 -12.95
N GLY A 293 -1.83 -24.36 -12.38
CA GLY A 293 -0.38 -24.28 -12.56
C GLY A 293 0.09 -24.39 -14.02
N ARG A 294 -0.63 -25.14 -14.86
CA ARG A 294 -0.34 -25.23 -16.29
C ARG A 294 -0.55 -23.89 -17.00
N GLN A 295 -1.67 -23.21 -16.69
CA GLN A 295 -1.97 -21.89 -17.27
C GLN A 295 -0.94 -20.84 -16.84
N ARG A 296 -0.58 -20.85 -15.55
CA ARG A 296 0.45 -19.93 -15.03
C ARG A 296 1.80 -20.14 -15.73
N ARG A 297 2.27 -21.39 -15.84
CA ARG A 297 3.55 -21.67 -16.51
C ARG A 297 3.54 -21.26 -17.98
N ALA A 298 2.44 -21.50 -18.68
CA ALA A 298 2.28 -21.09 -20.08
C ALA A 298 2.33 -19.56 -20.21
N LEU A 299 1.62 -18.82 -19.33
CA LEU A 299 1.66 -17.37 -19.32
C LEU A 299 3.06 -16.82 -19.03
N VAL A 300 3.75 -17.36 -18.02
CA VAL A 300 5.12 -16.95 -17.69
C VAL A 300 6.08 -17.17 -18.85
N ALA A 301 5.98 -18.32 -19.54
CA ALA A 301 6.83 -18.62 -20.70
C ALA A 301 6.63 -17.60 -21.83
N VAL A 302 5.38 -17.24 -22.14
CA VAL A 302 5.07 -16.23 -23.16
C VAL A 302 5.62 -14.86 -22.75
N LEU A 303 5.35 -14.41 -21.52
CA LEU A 303 5.79 -13.09 -21.04
C LEU A 303 7.33 -12.97 -21.00
N ARG A 304 8.05 -14.04 -20.65
CA ARG A 304 9.51 -14.05 -20.67
C ARG A 304 10.04 -13.94 -22.11
N ALA A 305 9.51 -14.73 -23.04
CA ALA A 305 9.92 -14.66 -24.44
C ALA A 305 9.72 -13.26 -25.05
N GLU A 306 8.63 -12.58 -24.68
CA GLU A 306 8.37 -11.20 -25.09
C GLU A 306 9.36 -10.21 -24.45
N ALA A 307 9.64 -10.36 -23.15
CA ALA A 307 10.63 -9.53 -22.47
C ALA A 307 12.02 -9.66 -23.10
N ASP A 308 12.43 -10.89 -23.43
CA ASP A 308 13.74 -11.18 -24.02
C ASP A 308 13.85 -10.67 -25.46
N SER A 309 12.76 -10.72 -26.23
CA SER A 309 12.73 -10.27 -27.63
C SER A 309 12.58 -8.75 -27.80
N GLY A 310 12.24 -8.03 -26.74
CA GLY A 310 11.88 -6.61 -26.80
C GLY A 310 10.60 -6.33 -27.59
N VAL A 311 9.90 -7.36 -28.05
CA VAL A 311 8.61 -7.29 -28.76
C VAL A 311 7.50 -7.48 -27.74
N SER A 312 6.95 -6.40 -27.26
CA SER A 312 5.67 -6.46 -26.53
C SER A 312 4.56 -6.61 -27.57
N GLU A 313 3.76 -7.67 -27.46
CA GLU A 313 2.54 -7.75 -28.25
C GLU A 313 1.66 -6.56 -27.88
N VAL A 314 1.60 -5.58 -28.78
CA VAL A 314 0.77 -4.39 -28.62
C VAL A 314 -0.67 -4.86 -28.59
N VAL A 315 -1.25 -4.99 -27.39
CA VAL A 315 -2.70 -5.10 -27.27
C VAL A 315 -3.24 -3.76 -27.75
N SER A 316 -3.68 -3.73 -29.00
CA SER A 316 -4.14 -2.50 -29.66
C SER A 316 -5.10 -1.78 -28.74
N PRO A 317 -4.81 -0.54 -28.31
CA PRO A 317 -5.77 0.26 -27.57
C PRO A 317 -7.00 0.46 -28.47
N VAL A 318 -8.17 0.23 -27.94
CA VAL A 318 -9.45 0.63 -28.56
C VAL A 318 -9.58 2.17 -28.47
N LEU A 319 -8.52 2.89 -28.77
CA LEU A 319 -8.50 4.32 -29.00
C LEU A 319 -8.56 4.54 -30.52
N ARG A 320 -9.59 4.02 -31.16
CA ARG A 320 -10.06 4.68 -32.38
C ARG A 320 -10.87 5.88 -31.93
N ALA A 321 -10.27 7.05 -32.13
CA ALA A 321 -10.97 8.30 -32.08
C ALA A 321 -12.36 8.15 -32.70
N THR A 322 -13.40 8.48 -31.95
CA THR A 322 -14.72 8.73 -32.48
C THR A 322 -14.52 9.82 -33.52
N PRO A 323 -14.88 9.62 -34.80
CA PRO A 323 -14.79 10.70 -35.76
C PRO A 323 -15.68 11.83 -35.26
N ALA A 324 -15.12 13.02 -35.18
CA ALA A 324 -15.85 14.24 -34.88
C ALA A 324 -17.15 14.24 -35.69
N ALA A 325 -18.27 14.42 -34.99
CA ALA A 325 -19.58 14.57 -35.61
C ALA A 325 -19.45 15.66 -36.68
N ALA A 326 -19.65 15.20 -37.92
CA ALA A 326 -19.75 16.08 -39.06
C ALA A 326 -20.81 17.14 -38.77
N ALA A 327 -20.46 18.37 -39.02
CA ALA A 327 -21.29 19.55 -38.91
C ALA A 327 -22.71 19.28 -39.43
N MET A 328 -23.68 19.23 -38.53
CA MET A 328 -25.09 19.46 -38.92
C MET A 328 -25.25 20.95 -39.05
N GLY A 329 -25.40 21.40 -40.31
CA GLY A 329 -25.69 22.79 -40.68
C GLY A 329 -26.93 23.25 -39.94
N LEU A 330 -26.80 24.36 -39.26
CA LEU A 330 -27.93 25.15 -38.76
C LEU A 330 -28.64 25.81 -39.95
N PRO A 331 -29.95 25.76 -40.07
CA PRO A 331 -30.67 26.57 -41.06
C PRO A 331 -30.69 28.04 -40.60
N ASP A 332 -30.30 28.93 -41.50
CA ASP A 332 -30.36 30.38 -41.43
C ASP A 332 -31.78 30.86 -41.18
N GLN A 333 -32.11 31.29 -39.96
CA GLN A 333 -33.34 32.01 -39.67
C GLN A 333 -33.08 33.51 -39.77
N ARG A 334 -33.23 34.06 -40.95
CA ARG A 334 -33.37 35.50 -41.12
C ARG A 334 -34.72 35.94 -40.53
N VAL A 335 -34.60 36.76 -39.52
CA VAL A 335 -35.70 37.53 -38.92
C VAL A 335 -36.25 38.52 -39.94
N ALA A 336 -37.54 38.38 -40.33
CA ALA A 336 -38.33 39.39 -40.97
C ALA A 336 -38.91 40.32 -39.88
N SER A 337 -38.41 41.56 -39.84
CA SER A 337 -39.05 42.66 -39.12
C SER A 337 -40.13 43.30 -40.00
N ARG A 338 -41.34 43.48 -39.45
CA ARG A 338 -42.25 44.60 -39.74
C ARG A 338 -43.70 44.29 -39.36
N PRO A 339 -44.50 45.29 -39.11
CA PRO A 339 -44.33 46.64 -38.58
C PRO A 339 -44.81 46.81 -37.14
#